data_15ffa89b748f3d41fc51bd44e904d692
#
_entry.id   15ffa89b748f3d41fc51bd44e904d692
#
_cell.length_a   1.000
_cell.length_b   1.000
_cell.length_c   1.000
_cell.angle_alpha   90.00
_cell.angle_beta   90.00
_cell.angle_gamma   90.00
#
_symmetry.space_group_name_H-M   'P 1'
#
loop_
_entity.id
_entity.type
_entity.pdbx_description
1 polymer ?
#
loop_
_entity_poly.entity_id
_entity_poly.type
_entity_poly.pdbx_seq_one_letter_code
_entity_poly.pdbx_strand_id
1 'polypeptide(L)'
;MSSPNAILHELLNLDEIMLTNGAEVSRVEETLNRMGHAYGASQMNVFAITSSIVVTMVFPEGEEYTQTRRITTPAGTDFFKLEQANALSRQCCATPLSLTDLKDEINKISKIKPAPYTIYLGSMLGAGGFSVFFGGTILDGAIAVIFAFLLCFLQRHLNSICSNTFILQFFCSLFIGTGICITAFFFPVIHVDKVMIGDIMLLIPGILMTNSIRDILIGDTISGIMRLVESLLWAGALACGFMCAIWFVGGVL
;
A
#
# COMPACT_ATOMS: atom_id res chain seq x y z
N MET A 1 -27.22 22.43 13.30
CA MET A 1 -26.51 22.16 12.02
C MET A 1 -25.05 21.91 12.36
N SER A 2 -24.47 20.85 11.88
CA SER A 2 -23.06 20.60 12.05
C SER A 2 -22.27 21.65 11.29
N SER A 3 -21.19 22.19 11.90
CA SER A 3 -20.33 23.18 11.23
C SER A 3 -19.78 22.60 9.92
N PRO A 4 -19.90 23.31 8.77
CA PRO A 4 -19.34 22.86 7.49
C PRO A 4 -17.85 22.52 7.58
N ASN A 5 -17.11 23.27 8.38
CA ASN A 5 -15.69 23.04 8.65
C ASN A 5 -15.43 21.68 9.34
N ALA A 6 -16.35 21.24 10.22
CA ALA A 6 -16.24 19.93 10.86
C ALA A 6 -16.57 18.78 9.89
N ILE A 7 -17.52 18.98 8.98
CA ILE A 7 -17.82 18.01 7.91
C ILE A 7 -16.58 17.86 7.02
N LEU A 8 -16.02 18.98 6.53
CA LEU A 8 -14.84 18.98 5.69
C LEU A 8 -13.65 18.25 6.35
N HIS A 9 -13.50 18.42 7.68
CA HIS A 9 -12.49 17.70 8.44
C HIS A 9 -12.66 16.18 8.38
N GLU A 10 -13.90 15.68 8.52
CA GLU A 10 -14.16 14.23 8.47
C GLU A 10 -14.06 13.68 7.04
N LEU A 11 -14.43 14.45 6.02
CA LEU A 11 -14.20 14.08 4.62
C LEU A 11 -12.71 13.87 4.37
N LEU A 12 -11.86 14.78 4.81
CA LEU A 12 -10.40 14.66 4.71
C LEU A 12 -9.84 13.45 5.50
N ASN A 13 -10.46 13.10 6.64
CA ASN A 13 -10.08 11.89 7.37
C ASN A 13 -10.36 10.61 6.57
N LEU A 14 -11.49 10.57 5.89
CA LEU A 14 -11.84 9.44 5.01
C LEU A 14 -10.86 9.31 3.84
N ASP A 15 -10.54 10.43 3.21
CA ASP A 15 -9.66 10.46 2.05
C ASP A 15 -8.19 10.18 2.40
N GLU A 16 -7.75 10.58 3.59
CA GLU A 16 -6.46 10.14 4.14
C GLU A 16 -6.42 8.62 4.27
N ILE A 17 -7.50 7.98 4.76
CA ILE A 17 -7.60 6.52 4.82
C ILE A 17 -7.54 5.94 3.40
N MET A 18 -8.27 6.49 2.44
CA MET A 18 -8.25 6.00 1.07
C MET A 18 -6.86 6.10 0.45
N LEU A 19 -6.21 7.26 0.53
CA LEU A 19 -4.92 7.52 -0.09
C LEU A 19 -3.79 6.67 0.52
N THR A 20 -3.80 6.51 1.85
CA THR A 20 -2.80 5.71 2.57
C THR A 20 -2.99 4.20 2.41
N ASN A 21 -4.15 3.74 1.93
CA ASN A 21 -4.44 2.32 1.71
C ASN A 21 -4.53 1.94 0.23
N GLY A 22 -3.96 2.75 -0.66
CA GLY A 22 -3.73 2.38 -2.06
C GLY A 22 -4.73 2.94 -3.07
N ALA A 23 -5.54 3.93 -2.69
CA ALA A 23 -6.37 4.65 -3.66
C ALA A 23 -5.51 5.46 -4.64
N GLU A 24 -6.02 5.60 -5.85
CA GLU A 24 -5.51 6.53 -6.84
C GLU A 24 -5.85 7.98 -6.43
N VAL A 25 -5.00 8.93 -6.77
CA VAL A 25 -5.21 10.34 -6.43
C VAL A 25 -6.52 10.86 -7.03
N SER A 26 -6.77 10.59 -8.28
CA SER A 26 -8.01 10.99 -8.98
C SER A 26 -9.29 10.43 -8.32
N ARG A 27 -9.22 9.22 -7.75
CA ARG A 27 -10.35 8.61 -7.02
C ARG A 27 -10.60 9.33 -5.70
N VAL A 28 -9.57 9.77 -5.03
CA VAL A 28 -9.68 10.57 -3.80
C VAL A 28 -10.31 11.92 -4.13
N GLU A 29 -9.85 12.60 -5.17
CA GLU A 29 -10.43 13.87 -5.62
C GLU A 29 -11.90 13.72 -6.05
N GLU A 30 -12.24 12.67 -6.81
CA GLU A 30 -13.61 12.37 -7.18
C GLU A 30 -14.50 12.12 -5.96
N THR A 31 -14.00 11.39 -4.97
CA THR A 31 -14.73 11.09 -3.74
C THR A 31 -15.02 12.36 -2.94
N LEU A 32 -14.01 13.24 -2.74
CA LEU A 32 -14.19 14.54 -2.10
C LEU A 32 -15.22 15.41 -2.82
N ASN A 33 -15.12 15.48 -4.14
CA ASN A 33 -16.08 16.25 -4.94
C ASN A 33 -17.51 15.75 -4.75
N ARG A 34 -17.74 14.46 -4.88
CA ARG A 34 -19.10 13.88 -4.73
C ARG A 34 -19.66 14.04 -3.33
N MET A 35 -18.85 13.75 -2.32
CA MET A 35 -19.27 13.88 -0.93
C MET A 35 -19.52 15.33 -0.55
N GLY A 36 -18.64 16.27 -0.95
CA GLY A 36 -18.85 17.69 -0.70
C GLY A 36 -20.17 18.19 -1.24
N HIS A 37 -20.51 17.84 -2.49
CA HIS A 37 -21.81 18.18 -3.06
C HIS A 37 -22.99 17.54 -2.31
N ALA A 38 -22.85 16.29 -1.86
CA ALA A 38 -23.89 15.62 -1.06
C ALA A 38 -24.12 16.32 0.28
N TYR A 39 -23.08 16.94 0.85
CA TYR A 39 -23.18 17.75 2.07
C TYR A 39 -23.52 19.22 1.83
N GLY A 40 -23.94 19.59 0.61
CA GLY A 40 -24.51 20.90 0.29
C GLY A 40 -23.53 21.91 -0.31
N ALA A 41 -22.30 21.49 -0.66
CA ALA A 41 -21.40 22.39 -1.38
C ALA A 41 -21.93 22.68 -2.78
N SER A 42 -21.88 23.95 -3.19
CA SER A 42 -22.13 24.38 -4.57
C SER A 42 -20.94 24.13 -5.47
N GLN A 43 -19.72 24.22 -4.91
CA GLN A 43 -18.47 23.98 -5.62
C GLN A 43 -17.44 23.34 -4.69
N MET A 44 -16.64 22.44 -5.24
CA MET A 44 -15.50 21.85 -4.60
C MET A 44 -14.25 22.09 -5.43
N ASN A 45 -13.21 22.64 -4.82
CA ASN A 45 -11.88 22.76 -5.42
C ASN A 45 -10.95 21.82 -4.67
N VAL A 46 -10.60 20.72 -5.29
CA VAL A 46 -9.78 19.67 -4.69
C VAL A 46 -8.46 19.57 -5.43
N PHE A 47 -7.38 19.55 -4.69
CA PHE A 47 -6.04 19.24 -5.18
C PHE A 47 -5.40 18.22 -4.25
N ALA A 48 -5.16 17.03 -4.76
CA ALA A 48 -4.54 15.95 -4.01
C ALA A 48 -3.22 15.52 -4.65
N ILE A 49 -2.25 15.25 -3.80
CA ILE A 49 -1.02 14.55 -4.15
C ILE A 49 -0.76 13.47 -3.09
N THR A 50 0.18 12.58 -3.34
CA THR A 50 0.49 11.46 -2.42
C THR A 50 0.80 11.89 -0.99
N SER A 51 1.29 13.11 -0.78
CA SER A 51 1.74 13.63 0.53
C SER A 51 0.84 14.72 1.11
N SER A 52 -0.17 15.20 0.39
CA SER A 52 -1.03 16.30 0.85
C SER A 52 -2.33 16.36 0.08
N ILE A 53 -3.41 16.78 0.76
CA ILE A 53 -4.70 17.11 0.16
C ILE A 53 -5.03 18.54 0.57
N VAL A 54 -5.37 19.37 -0.41
CA VAL A 54 -5.89 20.73 -0.21
C VAL A 54 -7.29 20.77 -0.79
N VAL A 55 -8.24 21.21 -0.01
CA VAL A 55 -9.62 21.30 -0.45
C VAL A 55 -10.29 22.59 0.00
N THR A 56 -11.01 23.22 -0.92
CA THR A 56 -11.89 24.35 -0.65
C THR A 56 -13.32 23.94 -0.99
N MET A 57 -14.20 24.05 -0.02
CA MET A 57 -15.62 23.76 -0.09
C MET A 57 -16.38 25.07 -0.08
N VAL A 58 -17.12 25.36 -1.12
CA VAL A 58 -17.91 26.60 -1.31
C VAL A 58 -19.39 26.29 -1.19
N PHE A 59 -20.10 27.06 -0.38
CA PHE A 59 -21.57 26.93 -0.21
C PHE A 59 -22.33 27.96 -1.06
N PRO A 60 -23.64 27.70 -1.34
CA PRO A 60 -24.45 28.62 -2.14
C PRO A 60 -24.59 30.05 -1.57
N GLU A 61 -24.41 30.19 -0.25
CA GLU A 61 -24.46 31.47 0.46
C GLU A 61 -23.16 32.28 0.33
N GLY A 62 -22.14 31.73 -0.38
CA GLY A 62 -20.83 32.35 -0.58
C GLY A 62 -19.82 32.09 0.53
N GLU A 63 -20.16 31.25 1.49
CA GLU A 63 -19.19 30.83 2.52
C GLU A 63 -18.20 29.82 1.94
N GLU A 64 -16.90 30.04 2.25
CA GLU A 64 -15.81 29.19 1.79
C GLU A 64 -15.04 28.62 2.97
N TYR A 65 -14.78 27.32 2.92
CA TYR A 65 -13.97 26.61 3.93
C TYR A 65 -12.83 25.89 3.24
N THR A 66 -11.59 26.28 3.57
CA THR A 66 -10.37 25.65 3.05
C THR A 66 -9.68 24.88 4.16
N GLN A 67 -9.34 23.64 3.90
CA GLN A 67 -8.51 22.82 4.77
C GLN A 67 -7.39 22.13 3.99
N THR A 68 -6.27 21.91 4.68
CA THR A 68 -5.13 21.15 4.17
C THR A 68 -4.88 19.97 5.09
N ARG A 69 -4.71 18.78 4.48
CA ARG A 69 -4.31 17.58 5.19
C ARG A 69 -2.95 17.12 4.67
N ARG A 70 -1.96 17.11 5.55
CA ARG A 70 -0.66 16.51 5.25
C ARG A 70 -0.71 15.01 5.54
N ILE A 71 -0.30 14.21 4.57
CA ILE A 71 -0.20 12.76 4.69
C ILE A 71 1.24 12.42 5.08
N THR A 72 1.41 11.91 6.29
CA THR A 72 2.73 11.52 6.83
C THR A 72 2.87 10.00 6.98
N THR A 73 1.75 9.29 6.90
CA THR A 73 1.73 7.84 6.95
C THR A 73 2.22 7.27 5.62
N PRO A 74 3.21 6.36 5.62
CA PRO A 74 3.65 5.70 4.40
C PRO A 74 2.47 5.03 3.68
N ALA A 75 2.46 5.11 2.36
CA ALA A 75 1.45 4.45 1.55
C ALA A 75 1.54 2.93 1.75
N GLY A 76 0.42 2.33 2.06
CA GLY A 76 0.23 0.89 2.17
C GLY A 76 -0.75 0.39 1.12
N THR A 77 -1.10 -0.88 1.20
CA THR A 77 -2.15 -1.47 0.38
C THR A 77 -3.03 -2.32 1.28
N ASP A 78 -4.17 -1.77 1.69
CA ASP A 78 -5.21 -2.48 2.41
C ASP A 78 -6.53 -2.32 1.65
N PHE A 79 -6.78 -3.25 0.73
CA PHE A 79 -7.98 -3.22 -0.10
C PHE A 79 -9.27 -3.39 0.70
N PHE A 80 -9.23 -4.05 1.85
CA PHE A 80 -10.42 -4.17 2.68
C PHE A 80 -10.82 -2.83 3.29
N LYS A 81 -9.85 -2.08 3.83
CA LYS A 81 -10.11 -0.70 4.29
C LYS A 81 -10.57 0.20 3.16
N LEU A 82 -9.91 0.09 2.00
CA LEU A 82 -10.27 0.88 0.83
C LEU A 82 -11.69 0.60 0.35
N GLU A 83 -12.11 -0.67 0.36
CA GLU A 83 -13.48 -1.07 0.02
C GLU A 83 -14.50 -0.47 1.00
N GLN A 84 -14.23 -0.56 2.31
CA GLN A 84 -15.11 0.01 3.34
C GLN A 84 -15.20 1.55 3.21
N ALA A 85 -14.08 2.22 2.96
CA ALA A 85 -14.06 3.67 2.73
C ALA A 85 -14.88 4.06 1.49
N ASN A 86 -14.72 3.33 0.39
CA ASN A 86 -15.54 3.52 -0.82
C ASN A 86 -17.03 3.21 -0.59
N ALA A 87 -17.36 2.20 0.22
CA ALA A 87 -18.75 1.90 0.56
C ALA A 87 -19.37 3.02 1.37
N LEU A 88 -18.66 3.54 2.38
CA LEU A 88 -19.09 4.68 3.18
C LEU A 88 -19.30 5.94 2.32
N SER A 89 -18.37 6.24 1.40
CA SER A 89 -18.49 7.40 0.51
C SER A 89 -19.75 7.30 -0.37
N ARG A 90 -20.03 6.13 -0.94
CA ARG A 90 -21.27 5.90 -1.72
C ARG A 90 -22.53 6.06 -0.88
N GLN A 91 -22.51 5.55 0.35
CA GLN A 91 -23.64 5.70 1.29
C GLN A 91 -23.89 7.18 1.60
N CYS A 92 -22.85 7.95 1.90
CA CYS A 92 -22.95 9.38 2.19
C CYS A 92 -23.43 10.19 0.98
N CYS A 93 -23.03 9.80 -0.24
CA CYS A 93 -23.52 10.43 -1.47
C CYS A 93 -25.03 10.15 -1.72
N ALA A 94 -25.52 8.98 -1.33
CA ALA A 94 -26.94 8.63 -1.47
C ALA A 94 -27.78 9.23 -0.34
N THR A 95 -27.27 9.18 0.88
CA THR A 95 -27.95 9.67 2.09
C THR A 95 -26.89 10.21 3.04
N PRO A 96 -26.68 11.53 3.09
CA PRO A 96 -25.68 12.14 3.96
C PRO A 96 -25.90 11.76 5.42
N LEU A 97 -24.86 11.22 6.06
CA LEU A 97 -24.89 10.88 7.47
C LEU A 97 -24.75 12.12 8.35
N SER A 98 -25.22 12.03 9.59
CA SER A 98 -24.89 13.08 10.57
C SER A 98 -23.37 13.13 10.82
N LEU A 99 -22.85 14.28 11.28
CA LEU A 99 -21.44 14.43 11.58
C LEU A 99 -20.93 13.37 12.59
N THR A 100 -21.74 13.04 13.57
CA THR A 100 -21.44 12.04 14.60
C THR A 100 -21.32 10.64 14.00
N ASP A 101 -22.31 10.25 13.20
CA ASP A 101 -22.33 8.93 12.56
C ASP A 101 -21.21 8.79 11.53
N LEU A 102 -20.94 9.83 10.73
CA LEU A 102 -19.83 9.86 9.77
C LEU A 102 -18.48 9.63 10.49
N LYS A 103 -18.25 10.38 11.57
CA LYS A 103 -17.03 10.25 12.37
C LYS A 103 -16.89 8.85 12.98
N ASP A 104 -17.96 8.28 13.48
CA ASP A 104 -17.95 6.95 14.07
C ASP A 104 -17.65 5.86 13.03
N GLU A 105 -18.25 5.96 11.84
CA GLU A 105 -17.96 5.02 10.74
C GLU A 105 -16.51 5.16 10.25
N ILE A 106 -15.98 6.36 10.08
CA ILE A 106 -14.57 6.60 9.73
C ILE A 106 -13.64 5.99 10.80
N ASN A 107 -13.95 6.20 12.08
CA ASN A 107 -13.18 5.62 13.18
C ASN A 107 -13.23 4.08 13.21
N LYS A 108 -14.36 3.47 12.85
CA LYS A 108 -14.45 2.01 12.70
C LYS A 108 -13.52 1.53 11.59
N ILE A 109 -13.58 2.16 10.41
CA ILE A 109 -12.72 1.81 9.27
C ILE A 109 -11.23 1.96 9.62
N SER A 110 -10.84 3.04 10.27
CA SER A 110 -9.45 3.30 10.66
C SER A 110 -8.87 2.20 11.57
N LYS A 111 -9.70 1.63 12.45
CA LYS A 111 -9.33 0.58 13.42
C LYS A 111 -9.31 -0.84 12.83
N ILE A 112 -9.81 -1.04 11.62
CA ILE A 112 -9.75 -2.35 10.96
C ILE A 112 -8.29 -2.78 10.82
N LYS A 113 -8.00 -4.00 11.26
CA LYS A 113 -6.70 -4.64 11.06
C LYS A 113 -6.94 -6.01 10.45
N PRO A 114 -6.23 -6.36 9.37
CA PRO A 114 -6.33 -7.71 8.81
C PRO A 114 -5.88 -8.74 9.86
N ALA A 115 -6.53 -9.89 9.88
CA ALA A 115 -6.13 -10.96 10.77
C ALA A 115 -4.71 -11.42 10.38
N PRO A 116 -3.78 -11.52 11.32
CA PRO A 116 -2.37 -11.79 10.99
C PRO A 116 -2.20 -13.10 10.21
N TYR A 117 -2.99 -14.13 10.48
CA TYR A 117 -2.91 -15.42 9.80
C TYR A 117 -3.25 -15.33 8.30
N THR A 118 -4.13 -14.40 7.89
CA THR A 118 -4.49 -14.24 6.46
C THR A 118 -3.31 -13.71 5.66
N ILE A 119 -2.50 -12.82 6.23
CA ILE A 119 -1.30 -12.29 5.60
C ILE A 119 -0.28 -13.42 5.41
N TYR A 120 -0.01 -14.21 6.47
CA TYR A 120 0.91 -15.33 6.39
C TYR A 120 0.46 -16.37 5.35
N LEU A 121 -0.80 -16.81 5.42
CA LEU A 121 -1.33 -17.80 4.47
C LEU A 121 -1.30 -17.28 3.03
N GLY A 122 -1.72 -16.02 2.81
CA GLY A 122 -1.70 -15.42 1.47
C GLY A 122 -0.29 -15.31 0.90
N SER A 123 0.69 -14.88 1.71
CA SER A 123 2.08 -14.79 1.30
C SER A 123 2.69 -16.16 1.01
N MET A 124 2.45 -17.14 1.87
CA MET A 124 2.94 -18.51 1.68
C MET A 124 2.38 -19.14 0.39
N LEU A 125 1.07 -19.03 0.15
CA LEU A 125 0.44 -19.52 -1.07
C LEU A 125 0.93 -18.75 -2.30
N GLY A 126 1.09 -17.44 -2.19
CA GLY A 126 1.61 -16.58 -3.26
C GLY A 126 3.03 -17.00 -3.66
N ALA A 127 3.97 -17.04 -2.71
CA ALA A 127 5.37 -17.38 -2.99
C ALA A 127 5.49 -18.79 -3.58
N GLY A 128 4.85 -19.79 -2.96
CA GLY A 128 4.86 -21.15 -3.48
C GLY A 128 4.26 -21.28 -4.88
N GLY A 129 3.12 -20.60 -5.10
CA GLY A 129 2.46 -20.56 -6.40
C GLY A 129 3.32 -19.90 -7.48
N PHE A 130 3.94 -18.74 -7.19
CA PHE A 130 4.82 -18.07 -8.15
C PHE A 130 6.10 -18.87 -8.42
N SER A 131 6.70 -19.50 -7.42
CA SER A 131 7.86 -20.36 -7.60
C SER A 131 7.55 -21.48 -8.63
N VAL A 132 6.44 -22.18 -8.47
CA VAL A 132 6.01 -23.23 -9.41
C VAL A 132 5.60 -22.65 -10.75
N PHE A 133 4.86 -21.53 -10.79
CA PHE A 133 4.43 -20.86 -12.01
C PHE A 133 5.61 -20.46 -12.92
N PHE A 134 6.70 -20.01 -12.34
CA PHE A 134 7.93 -19.67 -13.08
C PHE A 134 8.83 -20.89 -13.39
N GLY A 135 8.30 -22.09 -13.28
CA GLY A 135 8.96 -23.31 -13.71
C GLY A 135 9.76 -24.03 -12.63
N GLY A 136 9.54 -23.69 -11.36
CA GLY A 136 10.07 -24.43 -10.21
C GLY A 136 9.34 -25.76 -10.02
N THR A 137 10.00 -26.67 -9.32
CA THR A 137 9.40 -27.94 -8.88
C THR A 137 8.46 -27.73 -7.70
N ILE A 138 7.67 -28.75 -7.35
CA ILE A 138 6.84 -28.70 -6.13
C ILE A 138 7.72 -28.53 -4.89
N LEU A 139 8.94 -29.06 -4.90
CA LEU A 139 9.91 -28.89 -3.80
C LEU A 139 10.36 -27.43 -3.70
N ASP A 140 10.68 -26.78 -4.81
CA ASP A 140 11.03 -25.35 -4.84
C ASP A 140 9.88 -24.50 -4.28
N GLY A 141 8.64 -24.80 -4.70
CA GLY A 141 7.44 -24.16 -4.16
C GLY A 141 7.27 -24.35 -2.65
N ALA A 142 7.51 -25.57 -2.15
CA ALA A 142 7.42 -25.84 -0.71
C ALA A 142 8.49 -25.07 0.10
N ILE A 143 9.69 -24.91 -0.45
CA ILE A 143 10.75 -24.13 0.16
C ILE A 143 10.43 -22.63 0.11
N ALA A 144 9.91 -22.12 -1.01
CA ALA A 144 9.45 -20.73 -1.10
C ALA A 144 8.36 -20.44 -0.06
N VAL A 145 7.44 -21.38 0.21
CA VAL A 145 6.44 -21.24 1.29
C VAL A 145 7.10 -21.04 2.66
N ILE A 146 8.18 -21.77 2.96
CA ILE A 146 8.91 -21.65 4.23
C ILE A 146 9.58 -20.28 4.33
N PHE A 147 10.27 -19.85 3.27
CA PHE A 147 10.94 -18.55 3.24
C PHE A 147 9.94 -17.39 3.23
N ALA A 148 8.79 -17.52 2.58
CA ALA A 148 7.72 -16.54 2.65
C ALA A 148 7.18 -16.37 4.08
N PHE A 149 7.03 -17.45 4.84
CA PHE A 149 6.67 -17.38 6.26
C PHE A 149 7.72 -16.60 7.06
N LEU A 150 9.02 -16.94 6.88
CA LEU A 150 10.13 -16.24 7.53
C LEU A 150 10.18 -14.76 7.12
N LEU A 151 9.96 -14.45 5.85
CA LEU A 151 9.90 -13.10 5.33
C LEU A 151 8.81 -12.28 6.02
N CYS A 152 7.59 -12.80 6.08
CA CYS A 152 6.48 -12.11 6.76
C CYS A 152 6.75 -11.91 8.25
N PHE A 153 7.32 -12.91 8.90
CA PHE A 153 7.72 -12.81 10.30
C PHE A 153 8.78 -11.72 10.51
N LEU A 154 9.82 -11.71 9.66
CA LEU A 154 10.92 -10.75 9.71
C LEU A 154 10.41 -9.32 9.44
N GLN A 155 9.62 -9.11 8.40
CA GLN A 155 9.02 -7.81 8.11
C GLN A 155 8.19 -7.29 9.27
N ARG A 156 7.34 -8.13 9.85
CA ARG A 156 6.48 -7.74 10.97
C ARG A 156 7.30 -7.34 12.21
N HIS A 157 8.39 -8.05 12.47
CA HIS A 157 9.24 -7.78 13.63
C HIS A 157 10.14 -6.56 13.41
N LEU A 158 10.75 -6.44 12.24
CA LEU A 158 11.64 -5.33 11.91
C LEU A 158 10.91 -4.03 11.63
N ASN A 159 9.67 -4.07 11.15
CA ASN A 159 8.88 -2.86 10.89
C ASN A 159 8.64 -2.00 12.15
N SER A 160 8.71 -2.61 13.34
CA SER A 160 8.64 -1.88 14.61
C SER A 160 9.96 -1.17 14.96
N ILE A 161 11.09 -1.58 14.37
CA ILE A 161 12.45 -1.11 14.68
C ILE A 161 12.94 -0.17 13.57
N CYS A 162 12.66 -0.53 12.32
CA CYS A 162 13.10 0.22 11.14
C CYS A 162 11.96 1.10 10.60
N SER A 163 12.06 2.40 10.81
CA SER A 163 11.09 3.36 10.24
C SER A 163 11.26 3.58 8.73
N ASN A 164 12.36 3.14 8.14
CA ASN A 164 12.66 3.34 6.74
C ASN A 164 12.41 2.06 5.94
N THR A 165 11.41 2.11 5.06
CA THR A 165 10.97 0.98 4.25
C THR A 165 12.07 0.46 3.29
N PHE A 166 12.92 1.34 2.75
CA PHE A 166 14.01 0.94 1.84
C PHE A 166 15.04 0.07 2.56
N ILE A 167 15.44 0.49 3.75
CA ILE A 167 16.37 -0.24 4.60
C ILE A 167 15.77 -1.59 5.00
N LEU A 168 14.49 -1.60 5.38
CA LEU A 168 13.77 -2.81 5.72
C LEU A 168 13.75 -3.81 4.56
N GLN A 169 13.40 -3.36 3.35
CA GLN A 169 13.37 -4.19 2.14
C GLN A 169 14.73 -4.78 1.81
N PHE A 170 15.80 -3.97 1.88
CA PHE A 170 17.16 -4.44 1.66
C PHE A 170 17.56 -5.55 2.63
N PHE A 171 17.34 -5.35 3.94
CA PHE A 171 17.71 -6.37 4.92
C PHE A 171 16.85 -7.63 4.84
N CYS A 172 15.55 -7.49 4.58
CA CYS A 172 14.68 -8.64 4.39
C CYS A 172 15.11 -9.48 3.18
N SER A 173 15.38 -8.84 2.05
CA SER A 173 15.83 -9.53 0.83
C SER A 173 17.21 -10.15 0.98
N LEU A 174 18.14 -9.46 1.64
CA LEU A 174 19.47 -9.99 1.95
C LEU A 174 19.37 -11.25 2.82
N PHE A 175 18.57 -11.19 3.88
CA PHE A 175 18.47 -12.30 4.84
C PHE A 175 17.79 -13.53 4.22
N ILE A 176 16.69 -13.31 3.52
CA ILE A 176 15.97 -14.38 2.83
C ILE A 176 16.81 -14.96 1.68
N GLY A 177 17.42 -14.11 0.85
CA GLY A 177 18.29 -14.54 -0.24
C GLY A 177 19.47 -15.38 0.24
N THR A 178 20.12 -14.95 1.32
CA THR A 178 21.21 -15.72 1.94
C THR A 178 20.72 -17.09 2.44
N GLY A 179 19.55 -17.12 3.11
CA GLY A 179 18.94 -18.36 3.56
C GLY A 179 18.64 -19.33 2.41
N ILE A 180 18.08 -18.83 1.32
CA ILE A 180 17.79 -19.64 0.11
C ILE A 180 19.09 -20.19 -0.48
N CYS A 181 20.12 -19.36 -0.66
CA CYS A 181 21.41 -19.80 -1.19
C CYS A 181 22.07 -20.86 -0.32
N ILE A 182 22.09 -20.69 1.01
CA ILE A 182 22.61 -21.68 1.95
C ILE A 182 21.82 -22.99 1.86
N THR A 183 20.50 -22.92 1.78
CA THR A 183 19.66 -24.11 1.67
C THR A 183 19.95 -24.89 0.39
N ALA A 184 20.12 -24.18 -0.73
CA ALA A 184 20.45 -24.80 -2.02
C ALA A 184 21.86 -25.41 -2.03
N PHE A 185 22.80 -24.84 -1.29
CA PHE A 185 24.13 -25.42 -1.12
C PHE A 185 24.07 -26.80 -0.46
N PHE A 186 23.26 -26.96 0.59
CA PHE A 186 23.08 -28.26 1.25
C PHE A 186 22.19 -29.22 0.47
N PHE A 187 21.29 -28.70 -0.36
CA PHE A 187 20.33 -29.45 -1.14
C PHE A 187 20.38 -29.05 -2.63
N PRO A 188 21.32 -29.60 -3.44
CA PRO A 188 21.53 -29.19 -4.84
C PRO A 188 20.36 -29.44 -5.78
N VAL A 189 19.32 -30.13 -5.32
CA VAL A 189 18.07 -30.33 -6.08
C VAL A 189 17.21 -29.08 -6.14
N ILE A 190 17.49 -28.07 -5.28
CA ILE A 190 16.73 -26.82 -5.18
C ILE A 190 17.22 -25.82 -6.21
N HIS A 191 16.28 -25.27 -6.97
CA HIS A 191 16.57 -24.22 -7.94
C HIS A 191 16.44 -22.85 -7.27
N VAL A 192 17.61 -22.26 -6.91
CA VAL A 192 17.72 -20.97 -6.20
C VAL A 192 16.90 -19.88 -6.88
N ASP A 193 17.01 -19.77 -8.20
CA ASP A 193 16.30 -18.77 -9.01
C ASP A 193 14.77 -18.90 -8.89
N LYS A 194 14.24 -20.12 -8.83
CA LYS A 194 12.79 -20.39 -8.75
C LYS A 194 12.24 -20.07 -7.36
N VAL A 195 12.97 -20.43 -6.32
CA VAL A 195 12.60 -20.09 -4.94
C VAL A 195 12.67 -18.58 -4.73
N MET A 196 13.77 -17.94 -5.15
CA MET A 196 13.92 -16.48 -5.03
C MET A 196 12.83 -15.71 -5.76
N ILE A 197 12.46 -16.12 -6.98
CA ILE A 197 11.37 -15.46 -7.73
C ILE A 197 10.06 -15.54 -6.94
N GLY A 198 9.74 -16.66 -6.31
CA GLY A 198 8.57 -16.81 -5.47
C GLY A 198 8.51 -15.76 -4.35
N ASP A 199 9.61 -15.60 -3.62
CA ASP A 199 9.69 -14.66 -2.50
C ASP A 199 9.84 -13.19 -2.95
N ILE A 200 10.54 -12.94 -4.07
CA ILE A 200 10.64 -11.60 -4.67
C ILE A 200 9.26 -11.04 -5.01
N MET A 201 8.34 -11.87 -5.52
CA MET A 201 6.99 -11.44 -5.90
C MET A 201 6.19 -10.87 -4.72
N LEU A 202 6.50 -11.26 -3.48
CA LEU A 202 5.88 -10.69 -2.28
C LEU A 202 6.40 -9.29 -1.94
N LEU A 203 7.59 -8.96 -2.39
CA LEU A 203 8.30 -7.72 -2.04
C LEU A 203 8.21 -6.65 -3.14
N ILE A 204 7.93 -7.05 -4.38
CA ILE A 204 7.81 -6.11 -5.50
C ILE A 204 6.65 -5.14 -5.28
N PRO A 205 6.88 -3.83 -5.36
CA PRO A 205 5.84 -2.81 -5.21
C PRO A 205 4.96 -2.68 -6.47
N GLY A 206 4.36 -3.80 -6.92
CA GLY A 206 3.63 -3.88 -8.19
C GLY A 206 2.45 -2.91 -8.29
N ILE A 207 1.63 -2.83 -7.25
CA ILE A 207 0.47 -1.94 -7.20
C ILE A 207 0.91 -0.47 -7.23
N LEU A 208 1.98 -0.14 -6.48
CA LEU A 208 2.52 1.22 -6.45
C LEU A 208 3.00 1.64 -7.84
N MET A 209 3.70 0.73 -8.56
CA MET A 209 4.15 0.96 -9.94
C MET A 209 2.98 1.12 -10.92
N THR A 210 1.98 0.25 -10.82
CA THR A 210 0.81 0.31 -11.69
C THR A 210 0.02 1.60 -11.48
N ASN A 211 -0.21 2.00 -10.23
CA ASN A 211 -0.89 3.24 -9.90
C ASN A 211 -0.08 4.47 -10.36
N SER A 212 1.26 4.43 -10.25
CA SER A 212 2.11 5.53 -10.72
C SER A 212 1.98 5.76 -12.23
N ILE A 213 2.00 4.70 -13.02
CA ILE A 213 1.82 4.78 -14.48
C ILE A 213 0.43 5.32 -14.80
N ARG A 214 -0.59 4.83 -14.11
CA ARG A 214 -1.96 5.28 -14.30
C ARG A 214 -2.13 6.75 -13.95
N ASP A 215 -1.63 7.21 -12.79
CA ASP A 215 -1.67 8.62 -12.38
C ASP A 215 -1.03 9.52 -13.46
N ILE A 216 0.11 9.11 -14.04
CA ILE A 216 0.75 9.84 -15.13
C ILE A 216 -0.15 9.92 -16.38
N LEU A 217 -0.78 8.79 -16.75
CA LEU A 217 -1.61 8.72 -17.98
C LEU A 217 -2.89 9.56 -17.89
N ILE A 218 -3.45 9.74 -16.69
CA ILE A 218 -4.65 10.56 -16.48
C ILE A 218 -4.35 12.04 -16.22
N GLY A 219 -3.06 12.42 -16.15
CA GLY A 219 -2.62 13.81 -15.98
C GLY A 219 -2.12 14.18 -14.58
N ASP A 220 -2.24 13.29 -13.59
CA ASP A 220 -1.72 13.48 -12.23
C ASP A 220 -0.21 13.20 -12.19
N THR A 221 0.53 13.89 -13.07
CA THR A 221 1.94 13.61 -13.36
C THR A 221 2.83 13.73 -12.12
N ILE A 222 2.58 14.72 -11.24
CA ILE A 222 3.38 14.94 -10.03
C ILE A 222 3.27 13.72 -9.11
N SER A 223 2.04 13.31 -8.79
CA SER A 223 1.78 12.15 -7.93
C SER A 223 2.32 10.86 -8.56
N GLY A 224 2.11 10.69 -9.87
CA GLY A 224 2.59 9.54 -10.61
C GLY A 224 4.11 9.43 -10.59
N ILE A 225 4.84 10.52 -10.85
CA ILE A 225 6.32 10.52 -10.80
C ILE A 225 6.82 10.23 -9.39
N MET A 226 6.22 10.84 -8.36
CA MET A 226 6.62 10.59 -6.97
C MET A 226 6.48 9.10 -6.60
N ARG A 227 5.33 8.48 -6.92
CA ARG A 227 5.10 7.04 -6.71
C ARG A 227 6.05 6.17 -7.54
N LEU A 228 6.34 6.57 -8.78
CA LEU A 228 7.27 5.83 -9.65
C LEU A 228 8.67 5.80 -9.05
N VAL A 229 9.20 6.96 -8.67
CA VAL A 229 10.52 7.06 -8.02
C VAL A 229 10.57 6.23 -6.74
N GLU A 230 9.55 6.32 -5.89
CA GLU A 230 9.46 5.54 -4.65
C GLU A 230 9.46 4.03 -4.95
N SER A 231 8.66 3.57 -5.91
CA SER A 231 8.58 2.16 -6.28
C SER A 231 9.89 1.63 -6.88
N LEU A 232 10.59 2.45 -7.67
CA LEU A 232 11.90 2.10 -8.23
C LEU A 232 12.97 2.00 -7.14
N LEU A 233 12.94 2.88 -6.15
CA LEU A 233 13.85 2.80 -5.00
C LEU A 233 13.60 1.54 -4.18
N TRP A 234 12.32 1.14 -3.96
CA TRP A 234 11.99 -0.11 -3.28
C TRP A 234 12.47 -1.33 -4.06
N ALA A 235 12.21 -1.36 -5.38
CA ALA A 235 12.69 -2.43 -6.25
C ALA A 235 14.22 -2.49 -6.30
N GLY A 236 14.90 -1.34 -6.32
CA GLY A 236 16.36 -1.25 -6.24
C GLY A 236 16.93 -1.80 -4.93
N ALA A 237 16.34 -1.43 -3.79
CA ALA A 237 16.75 -1.94 -2.49
C ALA A 237 16.59 -3.47 -2.41
N LEU A 238 15.46 -3.98 -2.89
CA LEU A 238 15.17 -5.41 -3.00
C LEU A 238 16.21 -6.14 -3.86
N ALA A 239 16.47 -5.63 -5.07
CA ALA A 239 17.44 -6.22 -5.99
C ALA A 239 18.84 -6.23 -5.41
N CYS A 240 19.30 -5.12 -4.81
CA CYS A 240 20.58 -5.04 -4.14
C CYS A 240 20.72 -6.07 -3.02
N GLY A 241 19.67 -6.27 -2.20
CA GLY A 241 19.70 -7.26 -1.13
C GLY A 241 19.89 -8.69 -1.64
N PHE A 242 19.12 -9.12 -2.64
CA PHE A 242 19.29 -10.44 -3.25
C PHE A 242 20.64 -10.58 -3.99
N MET A 243 21.08 -9.54 -4.71
CA MET A 243 22.42 -9.56 -5.35
C MET A 243 23.54 -9.71 -4.35
N CYS A 244 23.49 -8.99 -3.23
CA CYS A 244 24.46 -9.16 -2.14
C CYS A 244 24.43 -10.58 -1.57
N ALA A 245 23.23 -11.15 -1.36
CA ALA A 245 23.09 -12.52 -0.88
C ALA A 245 23.76 -13.54 -1.81
N ILE A 246 23.50 -13.46 -3.11
CA ILE A 246 24.10 -14.33 -4.12
C ILE A 246 25.63 -14.14 -4.15
N TRP A 247 26.11 -12.90 -4.11
CA TRP A 247 27.54 -12.59 -4.16
C TRP A 247 28.28 -13.09 -2.91
N PHE A 248 27.73 -12.89 -1.72
CA PHE A 248 28.34 -13.34 -0.47
C PHE A 248 28.44 -14.88 -0.42
N VAL A 249 27.37 -15.58 -0.75
CA VAL A 249 27.35 -17.04 -0.72
C VAL A 249 28.18 -17.62 -1.88
N GLY A 250 28.05 -17.08 -3.11
CA GLY A 250 28.83 -17.52 -4.26
C GLY A 250 30.32 -17.18 -4.21
N GLY A 251 30.74 -16.21 -3.38
CA GLY A 251 32.14 -15.87 -3.16
C GLY A 251 32.82 -16.66 -1.99
N VAL A 252 32.01 -17.32 -1.16
CA VAL A 252 32.46 -18.10 0.00
C VAL A 252 32.43 -19.61 -0.30
N LEU A 253 31.65 -20.03 -1.28
CA LEU A 253 31.46 -21.41 -1.72
C LEU A 253 31.97 -21.61 -3.14
#